data_1a93e18733aa36c0e0f05f78317f846b
#
_entry.id   1a93e18733aa36c0e0f05f78317f846b
#
_cell.length_a   1.000
_cell.length_b   1.000
_cell.length_c   1.000
_cell.angle_alpha   90.00
_cell.angle_beta   90.00
_cell.angle_gamma   90.00
#
_symmetry.space_group_name_H-M   'P 1'
#
loop_
_entity.id
_entity.type
_entity.pdbx_description
1 polymer ?
#
loop_
_entity_poly.entity_id
_entity_poly.type
_entity_poly.pdbx_seq_one_letter_code
_entity_poly.pdbx_strand_id
1 'polypeptide(L)'
;ERLGFRGRRHTRVNMLLSCLLALVLSIGFYGLLTLFSRTTFALMFTERGPTPYAIVFLFFWSCAILLLKSRKLALQYEALNYTITPESPDFILSVNTVDDVIQKIYQTVDDPRHFVLFNRIVIALSNLRNLGRVSDVDEILRSQASQEEAAMETSYAVVQGFIWAIPVLGFIGTVLGLSEAIGGFGNVLGAADDISQISGALRGVTA
;
A
#
# COMPACT_ATOMS: atom_id res chain seq x y z
N GLU A 1 -12.01 9.05 12.50
CA GLU A 1 -12.34 7.62 12.66
C GLU A 1 -13.10 7.01 11.48
N ARG A 2 -13.61 7.77 10.49
CA ARG A 2 -14.61 7.31 9.52
C ARG A 2 -14.08 6.49 8.33
N LEU A 3 -12.81 6.22 8.17
CA LEU A 3 -12.26 5.45 7.04
C LEU A 3 -11.08 4.54 7.43
N GLY A 4 -11.22 3.77 8.50
CA GLY A 4 -10.20 2.80 8.90
C GLY A 4 -8.99 3.40 9.63
N PHE A 5 -9.11 4.63 10.12
CA PHE A 5 -8.07 5.33 10.88
C PHE A 5 -7.99 4.93 12.35
N ARG A 6 -8.80 3.99 12.81
CA ARG A 6 -8.81 3.54 14.21
C ARG A 6 -7.48 2.91 14.63
N GLY A 7 -6.78 3.59 15.54
CA GLY A 7 -5.93 2.96 16.56
C GLY A 7 -4.62 2.33 16.13
N ARG A 8 -4.07 2.57 14.93
CA ARG A 8 -2.75 2.05 14.57
C ARG A 8 -1.81 3.18 14.15
N ARG A 9 -0.65 3.22 14.83
CA ARG A 9 0.42 4.22 14.64
C ARG A 9 0.68 4.53 13.16
N HIS A 10 0.77 5.76 12.88
CA HIS A 10 1.19 6.58 11.73
C HIS A 10 1.20 5.94 10.32
N THR A 11 1.69 4.72 10.13
CA THR A 11 1.95 4.13 8.80
C THR A 11 1.17 2.85 8.50
N ARG A 12 0.58 2.19 9.50
CA ARG A 12 -0.14 0.93 9.29
C ARG A 12 -1.51 1.16 8.66
N VAL A 13 -1.72 0.54 7.51
CA VAL A 13 -3.01 0.48 6.83
C VAL A 13 -3.77 -0.76 7.32
N ASN A 14 -5.07 -0.66 7.41
CA ASN A 14 -5.92 -1.81 7.69
C ASN A 14 -5.93 -2.73 6.46
N MET A 15 -5.27 -3.91 6.59
CA MET A 15 -5.13 -4.89 5.50
C MET A 15 -6.48 -5.39 4.99
N LEU A 16 -7.47 -5.60 5.88
CA LEU A 16 -8.80 -6.03 5.47
C LEU A 16 -9.50 -4.97 4.61
N LEU A 17 -9.41 -3.69 4.99
CA LEU A 17 -10.02 -2.61 4.22
C LEU A 17 -9.36 -2.46 2.85
N SER A 18 -8.02 -2.55 2.77
CA SER A 18 -7.30 -2.48 1.49
C SER A 18 -7.61 -3.67 0.59
N CYS A 19 -7.76 -4.87 1.16
CA CYS A 19 -8.15 -6.08 0.44
C CYS A 19 -9.58 -5.97 -0.12
N LEU A 20 -10.55 -5.51 0.70
CA LEU A 20 -11.92 -5.29 0.24
C LEU A 20 -11.98 -4.23 -0.87
N LEU A 21 -11.24 -3.14 -0.73
CA LEU A 21 -11.16 -2.12 -1.77
C LEU A 21 -10.57 -2.67 -3.07
N ALA A 22 -9.51 -3.47 -2.97
CA ALA A 22 -8.90 -4.14 -4.11
C ALA A 22 -9.89 -5.09 -4.81
N LEU A 23 -10.66 -5.84 -4.03
CA LEU A 23 -11.66 -6.76 -4.55
C LEU A 23 -12.76 -6.01 -5.31
N VAL A 24 -13.28 -4.91 -4.74
CA VAL A 24 -14.27 -4.05 -5.40
C VAL A 24 -13.70 -3.47 -6.72
N LEU A 25 -12.46 -2.97 -6.70
CA LEU A 25 -11.81 -2.44 -7.90
C LEU A 25 -11.58 -3.52 -8.95
N SER A 26 -11.19 -4.74 -8.55
CA SER A 26 -11.02 -5.86 -9.47
C SER A 26 -12.34 -6.28 -10.11
N ILE A 27 -13.41 -6.40 -9.34
CA ILE A 27 -14.75 -6.69 -9.85
C ILE A 27 -15.21 -5.58 -10.81
N GLY A 28 -14.99 -4.32 -10.45
CA GLY A 28 -15.31 -3.17 -11.31
C GLY A 28 -14.53 -3.20 -12.63
N PHE A 29 -13.24 -3.54 -12.59
CA PHE A 29 -12.41 -3.67 -13.79
C PHE A 29 -12.92 -4.79 -14.72
N TYR A 30 -13.19 -5.98 -14.19
CA TYR A 30 -13.73 -7.08 -14.99
C TYR A 30 -15.16 -6.79 -15.46
N GLY A 31 -15.98 -6.12 -14.65
CA GLY A 31 -17.30 -5.63 -15.06
C GLY A 31 -17.22 -4.64 -16.23
N LEU A 32 -16.22 -3.74 -16.22
CA LEU A 32 -15.98 -2.84 -17.35
C LEU A 32 -15.50 -3.59 -18.59
N LEU A 33 -14.65 -4.61 -18.45
CA LEU A 33 -14.19 -5.43 -19.56
C LEU A 33 -15.33 -6.18 -20.27
N THR A 34 -16.38 -6.57 -19.57
CA THR A 34 -17.54 -7.23 -20.20
C THR A 34 -18.25 -6.33 -21.19
N LEU A 35 -18.25 -4.99 -21.00
CA LEU A 35 -18.79 -4.04 -21.96
C LEU A 35 -17.99 -4.02 -23.27
N PHE A 36 -16.69 -4.32 -23.17
CA PHE A 36 -15.74 -4.33 -24.31
C PHE A 36 -15.27 -5.75 -24.67
N SER A 37 -16.08 -6.76 -24.41
CA SER A 37 -15.74 -8.18 -24.51
C SER A 37 -15.19 -8.64 -25.87
N ARG A 38 -15.47 -7.91 -26.94
CA ARG A 38 -15.00 -8.23 -28.31
C ARG A 38 -13.65 -7.59 -28.67
N THR A 39 -13.03 -6.83 -27.75
CA THR A 39 -11.72 -6.24 -28.01
C THR A 39 -10.61 -7.22 -27.69
N THR A 40 -9.53 -7.21 -28.48
CA THR A 40 -8.32 -8.01 -28.23
C THR A 40 -7.78 -7.80 -26.80
N PHE A 41 -7.93 -6.58 -26.28
CA PHE A 41 -7.54 -6.24 -24.94
C PHE A 41 -8.35 -7.01 -23.88
N ALA A 42 -9.66 -7.10 -24.00
CA ALA A 42 -10.49 -7.85 -23.06
C ALA A 42 -10.18 -9.35 -23.09
N LEU A 43 -9.99 -9.93 -24.29
CA LEU A 43 -9.63 -11.33 -24.48
C LEU A 43 -8.29 -11.68 -23.81
N MET A 44 -7.32 -10.77 -23.79
CA MET A 44 -6.05 -10.95 -23.09
C MET A 44 -6.21 -11.17 -21.58
N PHE A 45 -7.23 -10.60 -20.96
CA PHE A 45 -7.47 -10.72 -19.52
C PHE A 45 -8.45 -11.81 -19.15
N THR A 46 -9.30 -12.25 -20.07
CA THR A 46 -10.38 -13.20 -19.79
C THR A 46 -10.12 -14.62 -20.29
N GLU A 47 -9.37 -14.78 -21.40
CA GLU A 47 -9.19 -16.10 -22.04
C GLU A 47 -7.85 -16.77 -21.75
N ARG A 48 -6.92 -16.09 -21.04
CA ARG A 48 -5.58 -16.62 -20.75
C ARG A 48 -5.46 -17.35 -19.40
N GLY A 49 -6.51 -18.02 -18.96
CA GLY A 49 -6.51 -18.80 -17.72
C GLY A 49 -6.63 -17.94 -16.44
N PRO A 50 -6.30 -18.51 -15.26
CA PRO A 50 -6.52 -17.84 -13.97
C PRO A 50 -5.47 -16.77 -13.60
N THR A 51 -4.30 -16.80 -14.24
CA THR A 51 -3.15 -15.94 -13.88
C THR A 51 -3.43 -14.44 -14.01
N PRO A 52 -4.10 -13.94 -15.07
CA PRO A 52 -4.44 -12.53 -15.20
C PRO A 52 -5.33 -12.03 -14.05
N TYR A 53 -6.25 -12.85 -13.55
CA TYR A 53 -7.12 -12.48 -12.43
C TYR A 53 -6.31 -12.22 -11.16
N ALA A 54 -5.34 -13.09 -10.86
CA ALA A 54 -4.45 -12.94 -9.73
C ALA A 54 -3.58 -11.68 -9.86
N ILE A 55 -3.02 -11.42 -11.03
CA ILE A 55 -2.19 -10.23 -11.31
C ILE A 55 -2.99 -8.94 -11.12
N VAL A 56 -4.18 -8.86 -11.71
CA VAL A 56 -5.07 -7.69 -11.60
C VAL A 56 -5.47 -7.44 -10.14
N PHE A 57 -5.80 -8.49 -9.41
CA PHE A 57 -6.13 -8.38 -7.99
C PHE A 57 -4.95 -7.84 -7.16
N LEU A 58 -3.74 -8.39 -7.32
CA LEU A 58 -2.54 -7.92 -6.62
C LEU A 58 -2.18 -6.49 -7.00
N PHE A 59 -2.35 -6.11 -8.27
CA PHE A 59 -2.15 -4.74 -8.74
C PHE A 59 -3.10 -3.77 -8.03
N PHE A 60 -4.40 -4.04 -8.02
CA PHE A 60 -5.36 -3.18 -7.34
C PHE A 60 -5.16 -3.17 -5.82
N TRP A 61 -4.71 -4.27 -5.25
CA TRP A 61 -4.39 -4.31 -3.82
C TRP A 61 -3.18 -3.43 -3.48
N SER A 62 -2.14 -3.45 -4.29
CA SER A 62 -1.01 -2.53 -4.17
C SER A 62 -1.47 -1.07 -4.28
N CYS A 63 -2.27 -0.74 -5.28
CA CYS A 63 -2.84 0.59 -5.48
C CYS A 63 -3.69 1.02 -4.27
N ALA A 64 -4.54 0.16 -3.75
CA ALA A 64 -5.38 0.44 -2.58
C ALA A 64 -4.53 0.75 -1.33
N ILE A 65 -3.47 -0.03 -1.07
CA ILE A 65 -2.54 0.23 0.04
C ILE A 65 -1.87 1.59 -0.15
N LEU A 66 -1.35 1.89 -1.34
CA LEU A 66 -0.67 3.16 -1.63
C LEU A 66 -1.60 4.36 -1.52
N LEU A 67 -2.83 4.26 -2.02
CA LEU A 67 -3.84 5.31 -1.89
C LEU A 67 -4.19 5.59 -0.43
N LEU A 68 -4.39 4.56 0.39
CA LEU A 68 -4.66 4.73 1.82
C LEU A 68 -3.46 5.35 2.56
N LYS A 69 -2.22 4.98 2.20
CA LYS A 69 -1.00 5.60 2.74
C LYS A 69 -0.85 7.05 2.32
N SER A 70 -1.09 7.36 1.05
CA SER A 70 -1.05 8.73 0.52
C SER A 70 -2.04 9.65 1.25
N ARG A 71 -3.26 9.17 1.51
CA ARG A 71 -4.26 9.92 2.30
C ARG A 71 -3.79 10.19 3.73
N LYS A 72 -3.19 9.17 4.38
CA LYS A 72 -2.61 9.35 5.72
C LYS A 72 -1.46 10.35 5.72
N LEU A 73 -0.59 10.27 4.71
CA LEU A 73 0.53 11.20 4.56
C LEU A 73 0.06 12.65 4.38
N ALA A 74 -0.97 12.87 3.56
CA ALA A 74 -1.57 14.19 3.37
C ALA A 74 -2.04 14.82 4.71
N LEU A 75 -2.71 14.02 5.57
CA LEU A 75 -3.11 14.46 6.90
C LEU A 75 -1.91 14.79 7.82
N GLN A 76 -0.79 14.04 7.69
CA GLN A 76 0.43 14.35 8.43
C GLN A 76 1.07 15.66 7.97
N TYR A 77 1.01 15.96 6.67
CA TYR A 77 1.48 17.24 6.13
C TYR A 77 0.64 18.42 6.60
N GLU A 78 -0.67 18.25 6.71
CA GLU A 78 -1.56 19.29 7.25
C GLU A 78 -1.21 19.65 8.70
N ALA A 79 -0.78 18.66 9.49
CA ALA A 79 -0.34 18.89 10.86
C ALA A 79 0.90 19.79 10.99
N LEU A 80 1.74 19.90 9.94
CA LEU A 80 2.91 20.79 9.93
C LEU A 80 2.53 22.27 9.87
N ASN A 81 1.33 22.59 9.42
CA ASN A 81 0.87 23.99 9.32
C ASN A 81 0.41 24.58 10.64
N TYR A 82 0.29 23.76 11.69
CA TYR A 82 -0.14 24.23 13.00
C TYR A 82 1.04 24.75 13.82
N THR A 83 0.98 26.03 14.23
CA THR A 83 1.96 26.65 15.13
C THR A 83 1.61 26.33 16.59
N ILE A 84 2.47 25.57 17.25
CA ILE A 84 2.26 25.12 18.64
C ILE A 84 2.89 26.09 19.64
N THR A 85 4.01 26.70 19.28
CA THR A 85 4.72 27.65 20.14
C THR A 85 3.91 28.94 20.29
N PRO A 86 3.83 29.52 21.51
CA PRO A 86 3.33 30.85 21.66
C PRO A 86 4.17 31.88 20.88
N GLU A 87 3.53 32.79 20.18
CA GLU A 87 4.22 33.84 19.39
C GLU A 87 4.82 34.97 20.27
N SER A 88 4.83 34.81 21.58
CA SER A 88 5.41 35.81 22.48
C SER A 88 6.94 35.78 22.40
N PRO A 89 7.62 36.91 22.14
CA PRO A 89 9.07 36.98 22.02
C PRO A 89 9.82 36.57 23.30
N ASP A 90 9.14 36.63 24.45
CA ASP A 90 9.70 36.30 25.76
C ASP A 90 9.45 34.85 26.18
N PHE A 91 8.88 34.00 25.27
CA PHE A 91 8.62 32.62 25.59
C PHE A 91 9.91 31.80 25.61
N ILE A 92 10.32 31.37 26.79
CA ILE A 92 11.45 30.45 26.99
C ILE A 92 10.87 29.08 27.37
N LEU A 93 11.20 28.07 26.54
CA LEU A 93 10.87 26.70 26.86
C LEU A 93 11.71 26.22 28.06
N SER A 94 11.07 26.05 29.18
CA SER A 94 11.67 25.56 30.43
C SER A 94 10.81 24.42 31.00
N VAL A 95 11.34 23.69 31.97
CA VAL A 95 10.60 22.62 32.66
C VAL A 95 9.23 23.08 33.18
N ASN A 96 9.14 24.34 33.59
CA ASN A 96 7.91 24.92 34.15
C ASN A 96 6.85 25.28 33.08
N THR A 97 7.27 25.53 31.83
CA THR A 97 6.37 25.91 30.72
C THR A 97 5.99 24.71 29.83
N VAL A 98 6.55 23.53 30.08
CA VAL A 98 6.28 22.30 29.33
C VAL A 98 4.81 21.92 29.40
N ASP A 99 4.20 21.99 30.57
CA ASP A 99 2.80 21.57 30.76
C ASP A 99 1.83 22.46 29.97
N ASP A 100 2.09 23.76 29.87
CA ASP A 100 1.27 24.70 29.10
C ASP A 100 1.31 24.34 27.60
N VAL A 101 2.50 24.01 27.08
CA VAL A 101 2.66 23.61 25.67
C VAL A 101 1.97 22.28 25.39
N ILE A 102 2.13 21.29 26.28
CA ILE A 102 1.45 20.00 26.15
C ILE A 102 -0.07 20.19 26.17
N GLN A 103 -0.59 21.00 27.10
CA GLN A 103 -2.02 21.28 27.17
C GLN A 103 -2.54 21.96 25.90
N LYS A 104 -1.77 22.91 25.34
CA LYS A 104 -2.13 23.56 24.07
C LYS A 104 -2.20 22.55 22.90
N ILE A 105 -1.29 21.56 22.86
CA ILE A 105 -1.35 20.49 21.86
C ILE A 105 -2.64 19.68 22.00
N TYR A 106 -3.02 19.28 23.21
CA TYR A 106 -4.26 18.54 23.46
C TYR A 106 -5.53 19.35 23.20
N GLN A 107 -5.46 20.68 23.25
CA GLN A 107 -6.57 21.56 22.86
C GLN A 107 -6.68 21.72 21.35
N THR A 108 -5.55 21.63 20.64
CA THR A 108 -5.50 21.81 19.17
C THR A 108 -5.85 20.54 18.44
N VAL A 109 -5.53 19.37 19.02
CA VAL A 109 -5.69 18.06 18.38
C VAL A 109 -6.30 17.08 19.37
N ASP A 110 -7.38 16.40 18.97
CA ASP A 110 -8.11 15.43 19.83
C ASP A 110 -7.21 14.31 20.38
N ASP A 111 -6.30 13.79 19.55
CA ASP A 111 -5.30 12.79 19.96
C ASP A 111 -3.96 13.02 19.24
N PRO A 112 -2.96 13.58 19.93
CA PRO A 112 -1.62 13.82 19.38
C PRO A 112 -0.92 12.57 18.88
N ARG A 113 -1.30 11.38 19.38
CA ARG A 113 -0.66 10.09 19.03
C ARG A 113 -0.88 9.69 17.57
N HIS A 114 -1.87 10.27 16.90
CA HIS A 114 -2.13 10.01 15.48
C HIS A 114 -1.20 10.78 14.54
N PHE A 115 -0.57 11.83 15.03
CA PHE A 115 0.35 12.69 14.28
C PHE A 115 1.79 12.49 14.73
N VAL A 116 2.68 12.21 13.79
CA VAL A 116 4.11 11.99 14.08
C VAL A 116 4.71 13.21 14.78
N LEU A 117 4.43 14.41 14.26
CA LEU A 117 4.95 15.67 14.80
C LEU A 117 4.52 15.87 16.26
N PHE A 118 3.21 15.87 16.52
CA PHE A 118 2.67 16.13 17.86
C PHE A 118 3.09 15.06 18.86
N ASN A 119 3.11 13.79 18.44
CA ASN A 119 3.57 12.70 19.29
C ASN A 119 5.04 12.87 19.68
N ARG A 120 5.92 13.23 18.74
CA ARG A 120 7.34 13.51 19.03
C ARG A 120 7.51 14.68 19.99
N ILE A 121 6.77 15.78 19.75
CA ILE A 121 6.83 16.94 20.63
C ILE A 121 6.37 16.59 22.05
N VAL A 122 5.25 15.90 22.20
CA VAL A 122 4.75 15.47 23.52
C VAL A 122 5.75 14.56 24.23
N ILE A 123 6.35 13.62 23.50
CA ILE A 123 7.38 12.72 24.08
C ILE A 123 8.62 13.52 24.48
N ALA A 124 9.11 14.43 23.64
CA ALA A 124 10.25 15.28 23.93
C ALA A 124 10.02 16.10 25.20
N LEU A 125 8.88 16.81 25.25
CA LEU A 125 8.52 17.67 26.36
C LEU A 125 8.31 16.87 27.66
N SER A 126 7.65 15.72 27.60
CA SER A 126 7.46 14.86 28.77
C SER A 126 8.78 14.33 29.33
N ASN A 127 9.72 13.96 28.45
CA ASN A 127 11.04 13.51 28.88
C ASN A 127 11.88 14.67 29.42
N LEU A 128 11.81 15.87 28.82
CA LEU A 128 12.48 17.05 29.34
C LEU A 128 12.01 17.37 30.75
N ARG A 129 10.71 17.30 31.01
CA ARG A 129 10.14 17.47 32.35
C ARG A 129 10.64 16.45 33.36
N ASN A 130 10.77 15.18 32.96
CA ASN A 130 11.12 14.10 33.87
C ASN A 130 12.63 13.98 34.10
N LEU A 131 13.46 14.21 33.07
CA LEU A 131 14.90 14.00 33.11
C LEU A 131 15.69 15.30 33.35
N GLY A 132 15.13 16.44 32.93
CA GLY A 132 15.74 17.77 33.09
C GLY A 132 16.99 18.00 32.24
N ARG A 133 17.37 17.05 31.37
CA ARG A 133 18.57 17.11 30.53
C ARG A 133 18.19 17.04 29.05
N VAL A 134 18.65 17.99 28.27
CA VAL A 134 18.37 18.05 26.83
C VAL A 134 19.09 16.93 26.07
N SER A 135 20.30 16.53 26.50
CA SER A 135 21.05 15.43 25.90
C SER A 135 20.28 14.11 25.90
N ASP A 136 19.64 13.80 27.00
CA ASP A 136 18.90 12.54 27.17
C ASP A 136 17.63 12.53 26.31
N VAL A 137 17.00 13.71 26.13
CA VAL A 137 15.87 13.89 25.22
C VAL A 137 16.28 13.68 23.76
N ASP A 138 17.45 14.18 23.34
CA ASP A 138 17.96 14.00 21.98
C ASP A 138 18.21 12.52 21.67
N GLU A 139 18.81 11.76 22.59
CA GLU A 139 19.03 10.32 22.46
C GLU A 139 17.71 9.54 22.30
N ILE A 140 16.72 9.85 23.13
CA ILE A 140 15.37 9.24 23.04
C ILE A 140 14.71 9.55 21.70
N LEU A 141 14.78 10.80 21.23
CA LEU A 141 14.19 11.21 19.95
C LEU A 141 14.88 10.54 18.75
N ARG A 142 16.20 10.37 18.78
CA ARG A 142 16.96 9.63 17.75
C ARG A 142 16.56 8.16 17.73
N SER A 143 16.51 7.53 18.89
CA SER A 143 16.06 6.13 19.00
C SER A 143 14.63 5.94 18.48
N GLN A 144 13.72 6.86 18.82
CA GLN A 144 12.36 6.83 18.33
C GLN A 144 12.29 7.04 16.81
N ALA A 145 13.08 7.97 16.26
CA ALA A 145 13.14 8.20 14.83
C ALA A 145 13.56 6.95 14.06
N SER A 146 14.61 6.26 14.53
CA SER A 146 15.06 5.00 13.93
C SER A 146 14.00 3.89 14.01
N GLN A 147 13.30 3.77 15.14
CA GLN A 147 12.21 2.80 15.26
C GLN A 147 11.03 3.10 14.33
N GLU A 148 10.69 4.38 14.14
CA GLU A 148 9.62 4.80 13.24
C GLU A 148 10.01 4.56 11.79
N GLU A 149 11.27 4.80 11.40
CA GLU A 149 11.82 4.52 10.09
C GLU A 149 11.73 3.02 9.77
N ALA A 150 12.23 2.16 10.66
CA ALA A 150 12.13 0.71 10.50
C ALA A 150 10.67 0.21 10.42
N ALA A 151 9.77 0.79 11.21
CA ALA A 151 8.35 0.49 11.16
C ALA A 151 7.71 0.94 9.83
N MET A 152 8.18 2.05 9.27
CA MET A 152 7.74 2.55 7.97
C MET A 152 8.20 1.61 6.85
N GLU A 153 9.46 1.20 6.80
CA GLU A 153 9.99 0.24 5.85
C GLU A 153 9.21 -1.08 5.90
N THR A 154 9.05 -1.65 7.10
CA THR A 154 8.27 -2.88 7.29
C THR A 154 6.83 -2.74 6.78
N SER A 155 6.25 -1.55 6.88
CA SER A 155 4.88 -1.31 6.42
C SER A 155 4.73 -1.34 4.89
N TYR A 156 5.82 -1.28 4.12
CA TYR A 156 5.85 -1.43 2.67
C TYR A 156 6.19 -2.85 2.21
N ALA A 157 6.60 -3.75 3.11
CA ALA A 157 7.03 -5.11 2.76
C ALA A 157 5.99 -5.89 1.94
N VAL A 158 4.70 -5.72 2.24
CA VAL A 158 3.61 -6.37 1.48
C VAL A 158 3.57 -5.86 0.03
N VAL A 159 3.69 -4.54 -0.17
CA VAL A 159 3.70 -3.94 -1.51
C VAL A 159 4.93 -4.39 -2.29
N GLN A 160 6.09 -4.45 -1.64
CA GLN A 160 7.32 -5.00 -2.23
C GLN A 160 7.12 -6.46 -2.64
N GLY A 161 6.48 -7.27 -1.79
CA GLY A 161 6.12 -8.65 -2.12
C GLY A 161 5.25 -8.74 -3.37
N PHE A 162 4.26 -7.86 -3.52
CA PHE A 162 3.41 -7.84 -4.72
C PHE A 162 4.16 -7.38 -5.97
N ILE A 163 5.10 -6.42 -5.86
CA ILE A 163 5.97 -5.99 -6.97
C ILE A 163 6.79 -7.16 -7.52
N TRP A 164 7.24 -8.08 -6.65
CA TRP A 164 7.93 -9.31 -7.07
C TRP A 164 6.98 -10.38 -7.56
N ALA A 165 5.83 -10.56 -6.92
CA ALA A 165 4.88 -11.60 -7.26
C ALA A 165 4.22 -11.40 -8.64
N ILE A 166 3.91 -10.17 -9.03
CA ILE A 166 3.22 -9.84 -10.29
C ILE A 166 4.03 -10.32 -11.51
N PRO A 167 5.32 -9.97 -11.68
CA PRO A 167 6.12 -10.48 -12.81
C PRO A 167 6.28 -12.00 -12.78
N VAL A 168 6.46 -12.61 -11.61
CA VAL A 168 6.57 -14.06 -11.47
C VAL A 168 5.29 -14.77 -11.92
N LEU A 169 4.13 -14.26 -11.50
CA LEU A 169 2.84 -14.79 -11.97
C LEU A 169 2.66 -14.60 -13.47
N GLY A 170 3.12 -13.47 -14.02
CA GLY A 170 3.13 -13.26 -15.47
C GLY A 170 3.96 -14.31 -16.22
N PHE A 171 5.16 -14.61 -15.71
CA PHE A 171 6.01 -15.67 -16.27
C PHE A 171 5.34 -17.05 -16.16
N ILE A 172 4.78 -17.39 -15.00
CA ILE A 172 4.04 -18.65 -14.82
C ILE A 172 2.88 -18.74 -15.82
N GLY A 173 2.14 -17.64 -16.01
CA GLY A 173 1.04 -17.59 -16.98
C GLY A 173 1.49 -17.86 -18.41
N THR A 174 2.64 -17.33 -18.82
CA THR A 174 3.20 -17.62 -20.17
C THR A 174 3.62 -19.08 -20.31
N VAL A 175 4.26 -19.66 -19.30
CA VAL A 175 4.66 -21.08 -19.32
C VAL A 175 3.44 -22.01 -19.36
N LEU A 176 2.41 -21.73 -18.57
CA LEU A 176 1.17 -22.50 -18.57
C LEU A 176 0.45 -22.41 -19.92
N GLY A 177 0.32 -21.20 -20.48
CA GLY A 177 -0.29 -21.00 -21.79
C GLY A 177 0.46 -21.71 -22.93
N LEU A 178 1.80 -21.67 -22.89
CA LEU A 178 2.61 -22.40 -23.86
C LEU A 178 2.45 -23.92 -23.69
N SER A 179 2.44 -24.44 -22.47
CA SER A 179 2.21 -25.85 -22.18
C SER A 179 0.87 -26.35 -22.71
N GLU A 180 -0.19 -25.54 -22.50
CA GLU A 180 -1.53 -25.86 -23.01
C GLU A 180 -1.58 -25.84 -24.54
N ALA A 181 -0.93 -24.88 -25.18
CA ALA A 181 -0.84 -24.80 -26.65
C ALA A 181 -0.11 -26.01 -27.24
N ILE A 182 1.01 -26.41 -26.64
CA ILE A 182 1.77 -27.60 -27.09
C ILE A 182 0.97 -28.90 -26.87
N GLY A 183 0.30 -29.02 -25.72
CA GLY A 183 -0.58 -30.15 -25.42
C GLY A 183 -1.74 -30.27 -26.42
N GLY A 184 -2.39 -29.13 -26.73
CA GLY A 184 -3.43 -29.06 -27.75
C GLY A 184 -2.93 -29.48 -29.15
N PHE A 185 -1.74 -29.02 -29.53
CA PHE A 185 -1.11 -29.40 -30.77
C PHE A 185 -0.80 -30.92 -30.84
N GLY A 186 -0.28 -31.51 -29.77
CA GLY A 186 -0.04 -32.94 -29.66
C GLY A 186 -1.31 -33.79 -29.83
N ASN A 187 -2.44 -33.34 -29.26
CA ASN A 187 -3.73 -33.98 -29.41
C ASN A 187 -4.26 -33.94 -30.87
N VAL A 188 -4.08 -32.79 -31.54
CA VAL A 188 -4.49 -32.63 -32.94
C VAL A 188 -3.63 -33.54 -33.87
N LEU A 189 -2.31 -33.59 -33.65
CA LEU A 189 -1.42 -34.46 -34.42
C LEU A 189 -1.76 -35.95 -34.23
N GLY A 190 -2.11 -36.36 -33.00
CA GLY A 190 -2.51 -37.73 -32.70
C GLY A 190 -3.88 -38.14 -33.27
N ALA A 191 -4.73 -37.17 -33.59
CA ALA A 191 -6.10 -37.39 -34.11
C ALA A 191 -6.22 -37.08 -35.61
N ALA A 192 -5.20 -36.47 -36.23
CA ALA A 192 -5.31 -35.96 -37.61
C ALA A 192 -4.80 -36.99 -38.61
N ASP A 193 -5.72 -37.57 -39.36
CA ASP A 193 -5.42 -38.26 -40.64
C ASP A 193 -5.29 -37.23 -41.81
N ASP A 194 -5.45 -35.92 -41.57
CA ASP A 194 -5.55 -34.91 -42.63
C ASP A 194 -4.73 -33.64 -42.32
N ILE A 195 -3.89 -33.22 -43.27
CA ILE A 195 -2.97 -32.06 -43.20
C ILE A 195 -3.72 -30.73 -42.96
N SER A 196 -5.00 -30.64 -43.31
CA SER A 196 -5.82 -29.44 -43.15
C SER A 196 -6.05 -29.08 -41.66
N GLN A 197 -6.11 -30.07 -40.77
CA GLN A 197 -6.31 -29.84 -39.33
C GLN A 197 -5.02 -29.34 -38.63
N ILE A 198 -3.85 -29.75 -39.15
CA ILE A 198 -2.54 -29.33 -38.66
C ILE A 198 -2.33 -27.83 -38.91
N SER A 199 -2.77 -27.32 -40.07
CA SER A 199 -2.65 -25.88 -40.38
C SER A 199 -3.51 -24.97 -39.47
N GLY A 200 -4.67 -25.45 -38.98
CA GLY A 200 -5.52 -24.78 -38.01
C GLY A 200 -4.88 -24.69 -36.62
N ALA A 201 -4.28 -25.79 -36.19
CA ALA A 201 -3.59 -25.85 -34.89
C ALA A 201 -2.33 -24.97 -34.83
N LEU A 202 -1.58 -24.87 -35.93
CA LEU A 202 -0.41 -23.97 -36.05
C LEU A 202 -0.82 -22.48 -35.95
N ARG A 203 -1.96 -22.08 -36.48
CA ARG A 203 -2.47 -20.72 -36.37
C ARG A 203 -2.84 -20.34 -34.91
N GLY A 204 -3.32 -21.31 -34.15
CA GLY A 204 -3.63 -21.09 -32.70
C GLY A 204 -2.39 -20.90 -31.83
N VAL A 205 -1.22 -21.33 -32.23
CA VAL A 205 0.07 -21.16 -31.51
C VAL A 205 0.68 -19.78 -31.81
N THR A 206 0.32 -19.12 -32.91
CA THR A 206 0.90 -17.86 -33.37
C THR A 206 0.01 -16.64 -33.07
N ALA A 207 -1.18 -16.83 -32.52
CA ALA A 207 -2.10 -15.78 -32.07
C ALA A 207 -2.01 -15.57 -30.55
#